data_89da00d5c66a8959caec00373e3c54fc
#
_entry.id   89da00d5c66a8959caec00373e3c54fc
#
_cell.length_a   1.000
_cell.length_b   1.000
_cell.length_c   1.000
_cell.angle_alpha   90.00
_cell.angle_beta   90.00
_cell.angle_gamma   90.00
#
_symmetry.space_group_name_H-M   'P 1'
#
loop_
_entity.id
_entity.type
_entity.pdbx_description
1 polymer ?
#
loop_
_entity_poly.entity_id
_entity_poly.type
_entity_poly.pdbx_seq_one_letter_code
_entity_poly.pdbx_strand_id
1 'polypeptide(L)'
;MDQVKVTERVQKQLFELQDLQYRDFQAKLLPTIEKETIIGVRMPVLRKFAKGYGKTEEAKEFLKILPHQYYDENNLHGLLIEQIKDYDRCLEELERFLPYIDNWATCDMLAVKVVKNHLDSFIEEVCRWMESDRTYTIRFGIGMLMRYYLGDEFRIEYPRKVALVQLDEYYVNMMRAWYFATALAKQYDQILPFIEERKLDVWTHNKSIQKAIESYRITPEQKVYLKTLKI
;
A
#
# COMPACT_ATOMS: atom_id res chain seq x y z
N MET A 1 -19.37 -6.28 22.92
CA MET A 1 -20.51 -5.88 22.05
C MET A 1 -20.75 -7.03 21.07
N ASP A 2 -21.97 -7.29 20.64
CA ASP A 2 -22.27 -8.35 19.66
C ASP A 2 -21.69 -7.97 18.31
N GLN A 3 -20.74 -8.77 17.79
CA GLN A 3 -20.01 -8.48 16.55
C GLN A 3 -20.93 -8.45 15.33
N VAL A 4 -21.95 -9.32 15.28
CA VAL A 4 -22.93 -9.33 14.19
C VAL A 4 -23.65 -7.99 14.10
N LYS A 5 -24.11 -7.47 15.23
CA LYS A 5 -24.80 -6.17 15.29
C LYS A 5 -23.87 -4.99 14.95
N VAL A 6 -22.57 -5.08 15.26
CA VAL A 6 -21.59 -4.07 14.84
C VAL A 6 -21.45 -4.06 13.34
N THR A 7 -21.25 -5.23 12.72
CA THR A 7 -21.13 -5.38 11.26
C THR A 7 -22.37 -4.84 10.55
N GLU A 8 -23.57 -5.27 10.95
CA GLU A 8 -24.82 -4.81 10.34
C GLU A 8 -25.00 -3.29 10.39
N ARG A 9 -24.65 -2.65 11.52
CA ARG A 9 -24.76 -1.18 11.66
C ARG A 9 -23.75 -0.46 10.77
N VAL A 10 -22.50 -0.93 10.72
CA VAL A 10 -21.46 -0.36 9.86
C VAL A 10 -21.87 -0.48 8.39
N GLN A 11 -22.28 -1.68 7.96
CA GLN A 11 -22.74 -1.92 6.60
C GLN A 11 -23.90 -0.99 6.23
N LYS A 12 -24.92 -0.89 7.09
CA LYS A 12 -26.04 0.04 6.86
C LYS A 12 -25.56 1.46 6.64
N GLN A 13 -24.65 1.98 7.49
CA GLN A 13 -24.13 3.33 7.35
C GLN A 13 -23.29 3.50 6.07
N LEU A 14 -22.51 2.50 5.68
CA LEU A 14 -21.75 2.54 4.42
C LEU A 14 -22.66 2.50 3.19
N PHE A 15 -23.75 1.73 3.22
CA PHE A 15 -24.76 1.72 2.15
C PHE A 15 -25.53 3.05 2.04
N GLU A 16 -25.74 3.77 3.15
CA GLU A 16 -26.32 5.12 3.12
C GLU A 16 -25.38 6.15 2.42
N LEU A 17 -24.08 5.84 2.32
CA LEU A 17 -23.05 6.65 1.67
C LEU A 17 -22.71 6.17 0.24
N GLN A 18 -23.42 5.17 -0.27
CA GLN A 18 -23.17 4.53 -1.56
C GLN A 18 -23.30 5.50 -2.74
N ASP A 19 -22.38 5.38 -3.69
CA ASP A 19 -22.45 5.98 -5.01
C ASP A 19 -22.27 4.87 -6.07
N LEU A 20 -23.37 4.54 -6.75
CA LEU A 20 -23.41 3.45 -7.72
C LEU A 20 -22.50 3.72 -8.95
N GLN A 21 -22.38 4.97 -9.39
CA GLN A 21 -21.49 5.32 -10.50
C GLN A 21 -20.02 5.13 -10.10
N TYR A 22 -19.69 5.52 -8.87
CA TYR A 22 -18.35 5.31 -8.33
C TYR A 22 -18.05 3.81 -8.12
N ARG A 23 -19.01 3.04 -7.64
CA ARG A 23 -18.90 1.57 -7.55
C ARG A 23 -18.53 0.96 -8.90
N ASP A 24 -19.28 1.34 -9.95
CA ASP A 24 -19.07 0.81 -11.30
C ASP A 24 -17.75 1.24 -11.92
N PHE A 25 -17.25 2.41 -11.55
CA PHE A 25 -15.91 2.87 -11.89
C PHE A 25 -14.83 2.07 -11.14
N GLN A 26 -14.96 1.90 -9.82
CA GLN A 26 -14.00 1.16 -9.00
C GLN A 26 -13.90 -0.32 -9.41
N ALA A 27 -14.99 -0.97 -9.70
CA ALA A 27 -15.01 -2.36 -10.16
C ALA A 27 -14.14 -2.60 -11.41
N LYS A 28 -14.05 -1.61 -12.30
CA LYS A 28 -13.17 -1.69 -13.49
C LYS A 28 -11.69 -1.58 -13.15
N LEU A 29 -11.35 -0.95 -12.03
CA LEU A 29 -9.95 -0.77 -11.57
C LEU A 29 -9.46 -1.89 -10.66
N LEU A 30 -10.38 -2.70 -10.12
CA LEU A 30 -10.13 -3.74 -9.14
C LEU A 30 -10.55 -5.11 -9.68
N PRO A 31 -9.81 -5.66 -10.68
CA PRO A 31 -10.22 -6.90 -11.34
C PRO A 31 -10.15 -8.14 -10.42
N THR A 32 -9.52 -8.02 -9.25
CA THR A 32 -9.44 -9.07 -8.22
C THR A 32 -10.62 -9.05 -7.25
N ILE A 33 -11.48 -8.02 -7.31
CA ILE A 33 -12.59 -7.81 -6.39
C ILE A 33 -13.92 -7.98 -7.14
N GLU A 34 -14.79 -8.83 -6.63
CA GLU A 34 -16.13 -8.99 -7.18
C GLU A 34 -16.95 -7.70 -7.00
N LYS A 35 -17.59 -7.24 -8.06
CA LYS A 35 -18.35 -5.98 -8.08
C LYS A 35 -19.40 -5.92 -6.98
N GLU A 36 -20.02 -7.03 -6.66
CA GLU A 36 -21.07 -7.20 -5.64
C GLU A 36 -20.54 -6.95 -4.22
N THR A 37 -19.23 -7.09 -4.00
CA THR A 37 -18.57 -6.80 -2.74
C THR A 37 -18.08 -5.36 -2.62
N ILE A 38 -18.32 -4.51 -3.62
CA ILE A 38 -18.02 -3.08 -3.59
C ILE A 38 -19.31 -2.32 -3.29
N ILE A 39 -19.37 -1.63 -2.15
CA ILE A 39 -20.48 -0.72 -1.83
C ILE A 39 -20.37 0.54 -2.70
N GLY A 40 -19.18 1.09 -2.83
CA GLY A 40 -18.88 2.26 -3.65
C GLY A 40 -18.94 3.56 -2.87
N VAL A 41 -18.35 3.61 -1.69
CA VAL A 41 -18.23 4.84 -0.91
C VAL A 41 -17.01 5.62 -1.40
N ARG A 42 -17.21 6.88 -1.83
CA ARG A 42 -16.09 7.73 -2.28
C ARG A 42 -15.08 7.95 -1.15
N MET A 43 -13.80 7.80 -1.44
CA MET A 43 -12.73 7.89 -0.44
C MET A 43 -12.78 9.16 0.45
N PRO A 44 -13.05 10.38 -0.06
CA PRO A 44 -13.18 11.56 0.82
C PRO A 44 -14.36 11.44 1.82
N VAL A 45 -15.47 10.81 1.39
CA VAL A 45 -16.64 10.57 2.23
C VAL A 45 -16.32 9.52 3.30
N LEU A 46 -15.67 8.42 2.89
CA LEU A 46 -15.25 7.36 3.80
C LEU A 46 -14.23 7.87 4.85
N ARG A 47 -13.27 8.71 4.45
CA ARG A 47 -12.32 9.35 5.39
C ARG A 47 -13.03 10.25 6.40
N LYS A 48 -14.04 11.01 5.97
CA LYS A 48 -14.86 11.84 6.88
C LYS A 48 -15.64 10.96 7.86
N PHE A 49 -16.25 9.89 7.38
CA PHE A 49 -16.95 8.91 8.20
C PHE A 49 -16.00 8.27 9.21
N ALA A 50 -14.87 7.71 8.76
CA ALA A 50 -13.88 7.06 9.60
C ALA A 50 -13.35 7.97 10.72
N LYS A 51 -13.16 9.29 10.45
CA LYS A 51 -12.73 10.28 11.46
C LYS A 51 -13.74 10.45 12.59
N GLY A 52 -15.03 10.39 12.28
CA GLY A 52 -16.10 10.46 13.28
C GLY A 52 -16.27 9.11 14.03
N TYR A 53 -16.40 8.05 13.25
CA TYR A 53 -16.61 6.70 13.75
C TYR A 53 -15.46 6.19 14.64
N GLY A 54 -14.22 6.49 14.28
CA GLY A 54 -13.02 6.08 15.03
C GLY A 54 -12.95 6.61 16.48
N LYS A 55 -13.83 7.57 16.86
CA LYS A 55 -13.95 8.07 18.22
C LYS A 55 -14.92 7.26 19.09
N THR A 56 -15.63 6.30 18.53
CA THR A 56 -16.63 5.49 19.22
C THR A 56 -16.03 4.21 19.78
N GLU A 57 -16.65 3.66 20.83
CA GLU A 57 -16.29 2.33 21.34
C GLU A 57 -16.61 1.23 20.30
N GLU A 58 -17.62 1.45 19.46
CA GLU A 58 -17.98 0.53 18.40
C GLU A 58 -16.87 0.34 17.37
N ALA A 59 -16.09 1.39 17.05
CA ALA A 59 -14.94 1.29 16.16
C ALA A 59 -13.85 0.34 16.69
N LYS A 60 -13.66 0.28 18.02
CA LYS A 60 -12.75 -0.67 18.65
C LYS A 60 -13.23 -2.12 18.50
N GLU A 61 -14.54 -2.33 18.56
CA GLU A 61 -15.12 -3.65 18.32
C GLU A 61 -15.06 -4.03 16.83
N PHE A 62 -15.29 -3.06 15.93
CA PHE A 62 -15.17 -3.27 14.48
C PHE A 62 -13.76 -3.71 14.07
N LEU A 63 -12.71 -3.13 14.65
CA LEU A 63 -11.31 -3.54 14.40
C LEU A 63 -11.02 -5.00 14.80
N LYS A 64 -11.84 -5.61 15.67
CA LYS A 64 -11.69 -7.02 16.04
C LYS A 64 -12.34 -7.97 15.04
N ILE A 65 -13.15 -7.45 14.11
CA ILE A 65 -13.94 -8.25 13.16
C ILE A 65 -13.15 -8.40 11.87
N LEU A 66 -12.72 -9.59 11.56
CA LEU A 66 -12.04 -9.99 10.31
C LEU A 66 -12.43 -11.44 9.99
N PRO A 67 -12.58 -11.79 8.70
CA PRO A 67 -12.54 -10.92 7.52
C PRO A 67 -13.79 -10.05 7.38
N HIS A 68 -13.70 -8.97 6.58
CA HIS A 68 -14.85 -8.17 6.16
C HIS A 68 -15.47 -8.71 4.87
N GLN A 69 -16.76 -8.42 4.69
CA GLN A 69 -17.51 -8.85 3.49
C GLN A 69 -17.30 -7.87 2.32
N TYR A 70 -17.23 -6.57 2.61
CA TYR A 70 -17.16 -5.54 1.58
C TYR A 70 -15.81 -4.85 1.50
N TYR A 71 -15.40 -4.50 0.28
CA TYR A 71 -14.23 -3.69 -0.01
C TYR A 71 -14.18 -2.38 0.80
N ASP A 72 -15.33 -1.71 0.94
CA ASP A 72 -15.43 -0.45 1.67
C ASP A 72 -15.26 -0.64 3.20
N GLU A 73 -15.61 -1.82 3.74
CA GLU A 73 -15.32 -2.18 5.13
C GLU A 73 -13.81 -2.38 5.33
N ASN A 74 -13.12 -3.03 4.38
CA ASN A 74 -11.65 -3.15 4.42
C ASN A 74 -10.97 -1.77 4.37
N ASN A 75 -11.46 -0.87 3.53
CA ASN A 75 -10.97 0.50 3.49
C ASN A 75 -11.25 1.26 4.80
N LEU A 76 -12.44 1.10 5.39
CA LEU A 76 -12.75 1.69 6.69
C LEU A 76 -11.79 1.16 7.77
N HIS A 77 -11.55 -0.15 7.80
CA HIS A 77 -10.62 -0.79 8.73
C HIS A 77 -9.22 -0.15 8.65
N GLY A 78 -8.67 -0.04 7.43
CA GLY A 78 -7.39 0.62 7.21
C GLY A 78 -7.37 2.08 7.68
N LEU A 79 -8.45 2.85 7.41
CA LEU A 79 -8.59 4.23 7.86
C LEU A 79 -8.70 4.37 9.39
N LEU A 80 -9.21 3.35 10.08
CA LEU A 80 -9.22 3.32 11.56
C LEU A 80 -7.83 3.02 12.11
N ILE A 81 -7.07 2.10 11.49
CA ILE A 81 -5.67 1.85 11.85
C ILE A 81 -4.83 3.12 11.69
N GLU A 82 -5.03 3.91 10.61
CA GLU A 82 -4.33 5.20 10.40
C GLU A 82 -4.52 6.21 11.55
N GLN A 83 -5.57 6.07 12.36
CA GLN A 83 -5.88 6.98 13.47
C GLN A 83 -5.23 6.56 14.78
N ILE A 84 -4.68 5.36 14.87
CA ILE A 84 -4.01 4.86 16.08
C ILE A 84 -2.73 5.67 16.34
N LYS A 85 -2.59 6.18 17.55
CA LYS A 85 -1.46 7.01 17.99
C LYS A 85 -0.36 6.23 18.69
N ASP A 86 -0.72 5.09 19.27
CA ASP A 86 0.19 4.17 19.93
C ASP A 86 0.86 3.29 18.88
N TYR A 87 2.19 3.21 18.93
CA TYR A 87 2.98 2.51 17.91
C TYR A 87 2.76 0.99 17.99
N ASP A 88 2.88 0.42 19.17
CA ASP A 88 2.79 -1.04 19.35
C ASP A 88 1.40 -1.54 18.98
N ARG A 89 0.37 -0.84 19.43
CA ARG A 89 -1.01 -1.14 19.03
C ARG A 89 -1.23 -0.99 17.53
N CYS A 90 -0.63 0.00 16.90
CA CYS A 90 -0.73 0.17 15.45
C CYS A 90 -0.11 -1.02 14.72
N LEU A 91 1.04 -1.53 15.17
CA LEU A 91 1.67 -2.72 14.62
C LEU A 91 0.80 -3.96 14.81
N GLU A 92 0.26 -4.18 16.01
CA GLU A 92 -0.65 -5.30 16.29
C GLU A 92 -1.85 -5.31 15.33
N GLU A 93 -2.49 -4.15 15.11
CA GLU A 93 -3.64 -4.06 14.21
C GLU A 93 -3.23 -4.22 12.73
N LEU A 94 -2.04 -3.74 12.32
CA LEU A 94 -1.49 -4.00 10.99
C LEU A 94 -1.27 -5.50 10.77
N GLU A 95 -0.60 -6.19 11.70
CA GLU A 95 -0.35 -7.63 11.61
C GLU A 95 -1.63 -8.45 11.47
N ARG A 96 -2.68 -8.03 12.17
CA ARG A 96 -4.00 -8.68 12.09
C ARG A 96 -4.69 -8.41 10.76
N PHE A 97 -4.53 -7.21 10.19
CA PHE A 97 -5.27 -6.78 9.01
C PHE A 97 -4.58 -7.13 7.68
N LEU A 98 -3.24 -7.03 7.60
CA LEU A 98 -2.48 -7.27 6.36
C LEU A 98 -2.84 -8.59 5.64
N PRO A 99 -3.07 -9.72 6.36
CA PRO A 99 -3.45 -10.98 5.72
C PRO A 99 -4.79 -10.95 4.95
N TYR A 100 -5.64 -9.98 5.21
CA TYR A 100 -6.97 -9.83 4.61
C TYR A 100 -7.03 -8.77 3.51
N ILE A 101 -5.91 -8.11 3.21
CA ILE A 101 -5.82 -7.19 2.07
C ILE A 101 -5.69 -8.02 0.79
N ASP A 102 -6.64 -7.85 -0.12
CA ASP A 102 -6.81 -8.63 -1.33
C ASP A 102 -6.74 -7.78 -2.63
N ASN A 103 -6.42 -6.48 -2.49
CA ASN A 103 -6.34 -5.56 -3.60
C ASN A 103 -5.33 -4.43 -3.37
N TRP A 104 -4.85 -3.85 -4.48
CA TRP A 104 -3.86 -2.79 -4.46
C TRP A 104 -4.37 -1.47 -3.87
N ALA A 105 -5.66 -1.16 -4.03
CA ALA A 105 -6.20 0.13 -3.60
C ALA A 105 -6.29 0.23 -2.07
N THR A 106 -6.79 -0.82 -1.40
CA THR A 106 -6.77 -0.92 0.07
C THR A 106 -5.35 -0.93 0.62
N CYS A 107 -4.43 -1.66 -0.05
CA CYS A 107 -3.03 -1.72 0.33
C CYS A 107 -2.35 -0.34 0.29
N ASP A 108 -2.46 0.36 -0.85
CA ASP A 108 -1.71 1.59 -1.11
C ASP A 108 -2.27 2.81 -0.37
N MET A 109 -3.58 2.80 -0.06
CA MET A 109 -4.19 3.88 0.71
C MET A 109 -3.75 3.91 2.18
N LEU A 110 -3.33 2.76 2.73
CA LEU A 110 -2.99 2.62 4.13
C LEU A 110 -1.70 3.38 4.48
N ALA A 111 -1.85 4.46 5.24
CA ALA A 111 -0.77 5.41 5.53
C ALA A 111 -0.62 5.65 7.04
N VAL A 112 0.08 4.74 7.71
CA VAL A 112 0.30 4.78 9.16
C VAL A 112 1.35 5.83 9.53
N LYS A 113 0.89 6.95 10.10
CA LYS A 113 1.77 8.10 10.39
C LYS A 113 2.56 7.95 11.68
N VAL A 114 2.08 7.16 12.64
CA VAL A 114 2.73 6.95 13.94
C VAL A 114 4.14 6.39 13.79
N VAL A 115 4.39 5.59 12.75
CA VAL A 115 5.70 4.98 12.47
C VAL A 115 6.83 5.99 12.18
N LYS A 116 6.50 7.24 11.83
CA LYS A 116 7.51 8.28 11.53
C LYS A 116 8.45 8.58 12.71
N ASN A 117 7.99 8.36 13.92
CA ASN A 117 8.80 8.57 15.12
C ASN A 117 9.51 7.29 15.59
N HIS A 118 9.41 6.20 14.82
CA HIS A 118 9.91 4.88 15.16
C HIS A 118 10.60 4.19 13.98
N LEU A 119 11.17 4.95 13.02
CA LEU A 119 11.72 4.40 11.79
C LEU A 119 12.86 3.42 12.03
N ASP A 120 13.66 3.63 13.08
CA ASP A 120 14.77 2.74 13.44
C ASP A 120 14.33 1.32 13.84
N SER A 121 13.15 1.18 14.45
CA SER A 121 12.57 -0.14 14.78
C SER A 121 11.59 -0.63 13.71
N PHE A 122 10.86 0.29 13.07
CA PHE A 122 9.87 -0.07 12.06
C PHE A 122 10.45 -0.76 10.83
N ILE A 123 11.72 -0.54 10.52
CA ILE A 123 12.40 -1.19 9.40
C ILE A 123 12.45 -2.72 9.53
N GLU A 124 12.51 -3.26 10.74
CA GLU A 124 12.51 -4.69 10.98
C GLU A 124 11.19 -5.33 10.53
N GLU A 125 10.07 -4.70 10.89
CA GLU A 125 8.73 -5.13 10.46
C GLU A 125 8.56 -5.03 8.94
N VAL A 126 9.00 -3.93 8.36
CA VAL A 126 8.96 -3.73 6.90
C VAL A 126 9.74 -4.82 6.17
N CYS A 127 10.93 -5.18 6.65
CA CYS A 127 11.73 -6.28 6.07
C CYS A 127 11.00 -7.61 6.20
N ARG A 128 10.41 -7.90 7.35
CA ARG A 128 9.67 -9.14 7.61
C ARG A 128 8.44 -9.26 6.69
N TRP A 129 7.70 -8.16 6.47
CA TRP A 129 6.57 -8.16 5.52
C TRP A 129 7.00 -8.42 4.07
N MET A 130 8.17 -7.95 3.67
CA MET A 130 8.71 -8.25 2.33
C MET A 130 9.14 -9.71 2.13
N GLU A 131 9.34 -10.47 3.21
CA GLU A 131 9.65 -11.90 3.20
C GLU A 131 8.39 -12.78 3.28
N SER A 132 7.19 -12.19 3.30
CA SER A 132 5.91 -12.89 3.32
C SER A 132 5.66 -13.68 2.02
N ASP A 133 4.75 -14.65 2.08
CA ASP A 133 4.19 -15.35 0.92
C ASP A 133 2.92 -14.67 0.35
N ARG A 134 2.49 -13.55 0.94
CA ARG A 134 1.25 -12.84 0.59
C ARG A 134 1.54 -11.60 -0.25
N THR A 135 0.95 -11.56 -1.45
CA THR A 135 1.10 -10.47 -2.43
C THR A 135 1.00 -9.08 -1.83
N TYR A 136 -0.07 -8.81 -1.09
CA TYR A 136 -0.33 -7.45 -0.59
C TYR A 136 0.42 -7.13 0.71
N THR A 137 0.85 -8.13 1.48
CA THR A 137 1.76 -7.92 2.61
C THR A 137 3.15 -7.50 2.11
N ILE A 138 3.68 -8.18 1.08
CA ILE A 138 4.94 -7.79 0.41
C ILE A 138 4.80 -6.39 -0.19
N ARG A 139 3.69 -6.16 -0.93
CA ARG A 139 3.40 -4.86 -1.55
C ARG A 139 3.37 -3.73 -0.52
N PHE A 140 2.74 -3.95 0.62
CA PHE A 140 2.69 -3.01 1.73
C PHE A 140 4.09 -2.72 2.27
N GLY A 141 4.90 -3.73 2.54
CA GLY A 141 6.30 -3.59 2.99
C GLY A 141 7.12 -2.73 2.04
N ILE A 142 7.10 -3.02 0.73
CA ILE A 142 7.79 -2.21 -0.30
C ILE A 142 7.24 -0.78 -0.32
N GLY A 143 5.91 -0.62 -0.18
CA GLY A 143 5.26 0.68 -0.11
C GLY A 143 5.72 1.51 1.10
N MET A 144 5.96 0.88 2.24
CA MET A 144 6.52 1.54 3.44
C MET A 144 7.95 1.98 3.23
N LEU A 145 8.82 1.14 2.60
CA LEU A 145 10.16 1.57 2.19
C LEU A 145 10.13 2.79 1.27
N MET A 146 9.27 2.74 0.25
CA MET A 146 9.14 3.84 -0.70
C MET A 146 8.69 5.14 -0.03
N ARG A 147 7.81 5.05 0.98
CA ARG A 147 7.21 6.19 1.67
C ARG A 147 8.14 6.84 2.68
N TYR A 148 8.88 6.04 3.45
CA TYR A 148 9.59 6.51 4.62
C TYR A 148 11.12 6.42 4.54
N TYR A 149 11.68 5.59 3.65
CA TYR A 149 13.11 5.27 3.61
C TYR A 149 13.81 5.64 2.29
N LEU A 150 13.25 6.54 1.49
CA LEU A 150 13.91 7.09 0.30
C LEU A 150 14.43 8.52 0.48
N GLY A 151 14.31 9.09 1.70
CA GLY A 151 14.86 10.38 2.10
C GLY A 151 16.11 10.22 2.93
N ASP A 152 16.15 10.90 4.09
CA ASP A 152 17.28 10.91 5.02
C ASP A 152 17.58 9.53 5.61
N GLU A 153 16.56 8.69 5.73
CA GLU A 153 16.68 7.29 6.20
C GLU A 153 17.12 6.32 5.11
N PHE A 154 17.53 6.80 3.94
CA PHE A 154 17.94 5.93 2.85
C PHE A 154 19.20 5.14 3.18
N ARG A 155 19.16 3.82 2.92
CA ARG A 155 20.30 2.90 2.97
C ARG A 155 20.28 2.00 1.74
N ILE A 156 21.44 1.72 1.18
CA ILE A 156 21.59 0.92 -0.06
C ILE A 156 21.13 -0.54 0.10
N GLU A 157 21.04 -1.02 1.34
CA GLU A 157 20.51 -2.34 1.67
C GLU A 157 19.03 -2.48 1.34
N TYR A 158 18.25 -1.39 1.42
CA TYR A 158 16.81 -1.44 1.17
C TYR A 158 16.47 -1.73 -0.30
N PRO A 159 17.00 -1.01 -1.31
CA PRO A 159 16.77 -1.39 -2.70
C PRO A 159 17.35 -2.77 -3.04
N ARG A 160 18.44 -3.23 -2.38
CA ARG A 160 18.93 -4.60 -2.53
C ARG A 160 17.87 -5.61 -2.09
N LYS A 161 17.23 -5.42 -0.93
CA LYS A 161 16.14 -6.29 -0.45
C LYS A 161 14.96 -6.29 -1.42
N VAL A 162 14.54 -5.13 -1.92
CA VAL A 162 13.45 -5.03 -2.91
C VAL A 162 13.80 -5.75 -4.22
N ALA A 163 15.06 -5.67 -4.67
CA ALA A 163 15.52 -6.38 -5.86
C ALA A 163 15.46 -7.91 -5.70
N LEU A 164 15.67 -8.42 -4.47
CA LEU A 164 15.69 -9.84 -4.13
C LEU A 164 14.32 -10.45 -3.80
N VAL A 165 13.24 -9.67 -3.79
CA VAL A 165 11.88 -10.20 -3.61
C VAL A 165 11.57 -11.21 -4.71
N GLN A 166 11.24 -12.45 -4.32
CA GLN A 166 11.12 -13.59 -5.24
C GLN A 166 9.69 -13.94 -5.67
N LEU A 167 8.66 -13.39 -5.01
CA LEU A 167 7.28 -13.68 -5.39
C LEU A 167 6.98 -13.05 -6.75
N ASP A 168 6.90 -13.89 -7.79
CA ASP A 168 6.58 -13.47 -9.16
C ASP A 168 5.07 -13.28 -9.32
N GLU A 169 4.60 -12.14 -8.84
CA GLU A 169 3.22 -11.71 -8.85
C GLU A 169 3.10 -10.31 -9.44
N TYR A 170 2.12 -10.09 -10.31
CA TYR A 170 1.95 -8.81 -11.02
C TYR A 170 1.94 -7.60 -10.09
N TYR A 171 1.17 -7.65 -9.00
CA TYR A 171 1.03 -6.52 -8.07
C TYR A 171 2.28 -6.30 -7.21
N VAL A 172 3.06 -7.35 -6.93
CA VAL A 172 4.37 -7.24 -6.30
C VAL A 172 5.37 -6.60 -7.26
N ASN A 173 5.48 -7.13 -8.48
CA ASN A 173 6.39 -6.62 -9.50
C ASN A 173 6.08 -5.16 -9.87
N MET A 174 4.79 -4.79 -9.93
CA MET A 174 4.37 -3.41 -10.16
C MET A 174 4.82 -2.47 -9.02
N MET A 175 4.76 -2.91 -7.76
CA MET A 175 5.23 -2.12 -6.63
C MET A 175 6.76 -2.03 -6.62
N ARG A 176 7.49 -3.11 -6.95
CA ARG A 176 8.94 -3.08 -7.14
C ARG A 176 9.34 -2.05 -8.19
N ALA A 177 8.65 -2.07 -9.35
CA ALA A 177 8.90 -1.11 -10.41
C ALA A 177 8.61 0.32 -9.98
N TRP A 178 7.54 0.55 -9.22
CA TRP A 178 7.22 1.87 -8.68
C TRP A 178 8.24 2.33 -7.63
N TYR A 179 8.69 1.41 -6.78
CA TYR A 179 9.77 1.68 -5.84
C TYR A 179 11.04 2.17 -6.55
N PHE A 180 11.55 1.41 -7.55
CA PHE A 180 12.77 1.78 -8.26
C PHE A 180 12.63 3.06 -9.06
N ALA A 181 11.48 3.32 -9.68
CA ALA A 181 11.20 4.58 -10.35
C ALA A 181 11.22 5.78 -9.38
N THR A 182 10.64 5.61 -8.19
CA THR A 182 10.63 6.64 -7.15
C THR A 182 12.01 6.83 -6.53
N ALA A 183 12.73 5.71 -6.34
CA ALA A 183 14.09 5.72 -5.82
C ALA A 183 15.07 6.41 -6.80
N LEU A 184 14.96 6.17 -8.12
CA LEU A 184 15.70 6.93 -9.13
C LEU A 184 15.45 8.43 -9.05
N ALA A 185 14.21 8.84 -8.76
CA ALA A 185 13.87 10.26 -8.63
C ALA A 185 14.43 10.93 -7.37
N LYS A 186 14.78 10.17 -6.34
CA LYS A 186 15.24 10.68 -5.04
C LYS A 186 16.72 10.41 -4.77
N GLN A 187 17.25 9.30 -5.27
CA GLN A 187 18.58 8.76 -4.99
C GLN A 187 19.24 8.29 -6.29
N TYR A 188 19.24 9.11 -7.34
CA TYR A 188 19.59 8.71 -8.71
C TYR A 188 20.89 7.93 -8.78
N ASP A 189 21.99 8.52 -8.29
CA ASP A 189 23.34 7.95 -8.41
C ASP A 189 23.48 6.62 -7.65
N GLN A 190 22.74 6.45 -6.55
CA GLN A 190 22.77 5.24 -5.74
C GLN A 190 21.93 4.11 -6.36
N ILE A 191 20.89 4.46 -7.13
CA ILE A 191 19.94 3.51 -7.70
C ILE A 191 20.27 3.15 -9.14
N LEU A 192 20.89 4.05 -9.90
CA LEU A 192 21.26 3.83 -11.29
C LEU A 192 22.01 2.51 -11.53
N PRO A 193 22.97 2.08 -10.66
CA PRO A 193 23.65 0.79 -10.83
C PRO A 193 22.71 -0.43 -10.84
N PHE A 194 21.55 -0.37 -10.20
CA PHE A 194 20.57 -1.49 -10.27
C PHE A 194 20.01 -1.67 -11.68
N ILE A 195 19.94 -0.59 -12.44
CA ILE A 195 19.47 -0.59 -13.83
C ILE A 195 20.63 -0.95 -14.78
N GLU A 196 21.79 -0.28 -14.65
CA GLU A 196 22.95 -0.51 -15.53
C GLU A 196 23.46 -1.95 -15.44
N GLU A 197 23.53 -2.51 -14.23
CA GLU A 197 24.00 -3.87 -13.99
C GLU A 197 22.90 -4.93 -14.09
N ARG A 198 21.67 -4.55 -14.50
CA ARG A 198 20.52 -5.43 -14.71
C ARG A 198 20.20 -6.30 -13.49
N LYS A 199 20.17 -5.69 -12.30
CA LYS A 199 19.91 -6.39 -11.02
C LYS A 199 18.46 -6.78 -10.79
N LEU A 200 17.56 -6.41 -11.71
CA LEU A 200 16.12 -6.71 -11.66
C LEU A 200 15.76 -7.71 -12.76
N ASP A 201 14.69 -8.46 -12.58
CA ASP A 201 14.09 -9.21 -13.67
C ASP A 201 13.69 -8.28 -14.84
N VAL A 202 13.63 -8.82 -16.05
CA VAL A 202 13.42 -8.03 -17.29
C VAL A 202 12.17 -7.18 -17.23
N TRP A 203 11.07 -7.72 -16.69
CA TRP A 203 9.80 -7.00 -16.62
C TRP A 203 9.88 -5.83 -15.65
N THR A 204 10.33 -6.08 -14.42
CA THR A 204 10.50 -5.05 -13.38
C THR A 204 11.49 -3.98 -13.81
N HIS A 205 12.61 -4.37 -14.46
CA HIS A 205 13.60 -3.47 -15.02
C HIS A 205 12.98 -2.49 -16.02
N ASN A 206 12.35 -3.00 -17.07
CA ASN A 206 11.75 -2.17 -18.10
C ASN A 206 10.60 -1.30 -17.57
N LYS A 207 9.81 -1.85 -16.64
CA LYS A 207 8.71 -1.12 -16.01
C LYS A 207 9.19 0.00 -15.09
N SER A 208 10.30 -0.21 -14.37
CA SER A 208 10.95 0.83 -13.57
C SER A 208 11.42 2.00 -14.43
N ILE A 209 12.08 1.71 -15.54
CA ILE A 209 12.50 2.74 -16.51
C ILE A 209 11.27 3.47 -17.06
N GLN A 210 10.23 2.74 -17.50
CA GLN A 210 9.02 3.35 -18.01
C GLN A 210 8.43 4.34 -17.02
N LYS A 211 8.24 3.94 -15.75
CA LYS A 211 7.69 4.79 -14.70
C LYS A 211 8.62 5.97 -14.33
N ALA A 212 9.93 5.76 -14.37
CA ALA A 212 10.89 6.83 -14.10
C ALA A 212 10.83 7.93 -15.17
N ILE A 213 10.77 7.59 -16.45
CA ILE A 213 10.69 8.59 -17.54
C ILE A 213 9.34 9.34 -17.57
N GLU A 214 8.28 8.79 -16.98
CA GLU A 214 7.00 9.47 -16.78
C GLU A 214 7.07 10.52 -15.65
N SER A 215 8.04 10.41 -14.76
CA SER A 215 8.18 11.32 -13.60
C SER A 215 8.72 12.69 -14.00
N TYR A 216 8.14 13.75 -13.44
CA TYR A 216 8.66 15.13 -13.57
C TYR A 216 9.96 15.36 -12.76
N ARG A 217 10.31 14.44 -11.86
CA ARG A 217 11.51 14.56 -11.00
C ARG A 217 12.76 14.01 -11.64
N ILE A 218 12.65 13.33 -12.78
CA ILE A 218 13.78 12.84 -13.59
C ILE A 218 14.05 13.86 -14.68
N THR A 219 15.32 14.29 -14.82
CA THR A 219 15.69 15.30 -15.81
C THR A 219 15.58 14.78 -17.25
N PRO A 220 15.46 15.66 -18.25
CA PRO A 220 15.42 15.24 -19.66
C PRO A 220 16.61 14.36 -20.06
N GLU A 221 17.82 14.72 -19.62
CA GLU A 221 19.08 13.99 -19.88
C GLU A 221 19.03 12.59 -19.26
N GLN A 222 18.62 12.48 -18.00
CA GLN A 222 18.43 11.19 -17.32
C GLN A 222 17.37 10.33 -18.02
N LYS A 223 16.26 10.92 -18.49
CA LYS A 223 15.24 10.19 -19.26
C LYS A 223 15.79 9.61 -20.58
N VAL A 224 16.61 10.39 -21.28
CA VAL A 224 17.26 9.91 -22.51
C VAL A 224 18.18 8.74 -22.19
N TYR A 225 19.01 8.87 -21.16
CA TYR A 225 19.94 7.83 -20.75
C TYR A 225 19.18 6.55 -20.30
N LEU A 226 18.21 6.68 -19.40
CA LEU A 226 17.42 5.53 -18.95
C LEU A 226 16.75 4.77 -20.11
N LYS A 227 16.30 5.47 -21.16
CA LYS A 227 15.73 4.81 -22.34
C LYS A 227 16.71 3.88 -23.06
N THR A 228 18.02 4.20 -23.06
CA THR A 228 19.06 3.38 -23.68
C THR A 228 19.34 2.09 -22.89
N LEU A 229 18.94 2.04 -21.61
CA LEU A 229 19.17 0.90 -20.73
C LEU A 229 18.04 -0.15 -20.76
N LYS A 230 16.97 0.06 -21.53
CA LYS A 230 15.92 -0.95 -21.71
C LYS A 230 16.46 -2.22 -22.34
N ILE A 231 15.90 -3.37 -21.91
CA ILE A 231 16.24 -4.71 -22.37
C ILE A 231 15.13 -5.23 -23.27
#